data_dbd658d2276a62ec6be71aa29e00552e
#
_entry.id   dbd658d2276a62ec6be71aa29e00552e
#
_cell.length_a   1.000
_cell.length_b   1.000
_cell.length_c   1.000
_cell.angle_alpha   90.00
_cell.angle_beta   90.00
_cell.angle_gamma   90.00
#
_symmetry.space_group_name_H-M   'P 1'
#
loop_
_entity.id
_entity.type
_entity.pdbx_description
1 polymer ?
#
loop_
_entity_poly.entity_id
_entity_poly.type
_entity_poly.pdbx_seq_one_letter_code
_entity_poly.pdbx_strand_id
1 'polypeptide(L)'
;MSTSASATNSTLLRAFALIEEMLKEDRATTAADLCQRLDVPKPTIHRIIGQLEQEGLLQKEPDGRHFSPGPRLRKMALGVLAQRSVGAPRRAVLQKLAEELGETCNIALLDGHELVYFERVETNWPVRIQLHPGSRMPLHSTAAGKLLLALIPLHKRKALLSGLSLDAHTRHTITDREQLELELEKIAANTLSIDNEEMFEGMVAFAVPVYDEVGQVRAAVAVHAPTARKPLASLMEWAPTLRRAAAQLQVVLDL
;
A
#
# COMPACT_ATOMS: atom_id res chain seq x y z
N MET A 1 -25.33 -27.38 21.85
CA MET A 1 -26.26 -26.36 21.40
C MET A 1 -26.37 -25.32 22.50
N SER A 2 -26.06 -24.10 22.31
CA SER A 2 -26.01 -22.96 23.26
C SER A 2 -24.61 -22.64 23.80
N THR A 3 -23.76 -22.05 22.96
CA THR A 3 -22.47 -21.45 23.36
C THR A 3 -22.20 -20.09 22.68
N SER A 4 -23.23 -19.47 22.10
CA SER A 4 -23.07 -18.23 21.32
C SER A 4 -23.34 -16.91 22.08
N ALA A 5 -23.94 -16.91 23.26
CA ALA A 5 -24.39 -15.69 23.95
C ALA A 5 -23.42 -15.12 25.01
N SER A 6 -22.38 -15.87 25.40
CA SER A 6 -21.43 -15.45 26.47
C SER A 6 -20.20 -14.67 25.97
N ALA A 7 -19.84 -14.76 24.69
CA ALA A 7 -18.64 -14.13 24.14
C ALA A 7 -18.76 -12.60 23.95
N THR A 8 -19.95 -12.07 23.83
CA THR A 8 -20.23 -10.66 23.47
C THR A 8 -20.08 -9.68 24.65
N ASN A 9 -19.79 -10.14 25.85
CA ASN A 9 -19.79 -9.29 27.06
C ASN A 9 -18.42 -8.70 27.44
N SER A 10 -17.32 -9.15 26.85
CA SER A 10 -15.98 -8.59 27.08
C SER A 10 -15.80 -7.28 26.30
N THR A 11 -15.34 -6.23 26.98
CA THR A 11 -14.95 -4.96 26.34
C THR A 11 -13.92 -5.17 25.25
N LEU A 12 -12.99 -6.12 25.45
CA LEU A 12 -11.97 -6.48 24.48
C LEU A 12 -12.59 -7.03 23.18
N LEU A 13 -13.50 -7.99 23.27
CA LEU A 13 -14.16 -8.58 22.12
C LEU A 13 -15.04 -7.57 21.37
N ARG A 14 -15.68 -6.65 22.10
CA ARG A 14 -16.43 -5.53 21.48
C ARG A 14 -15.52 -4.57 20.74
N ALA A 15 -14.30 -4.33 21.24
CA ALA A 15 -13.32 -3.49 20.54
C ALA A 15 -12.84 -4.15 19.23
N PHE A 16 -12.60 -5.45 19.22
CA PHE A 16 -12.29 -6.20 18.00
C PHE A 16 -13.47 -6.19 17.01
N ALA A 17 -14.68 -6.48 17.46
CA ALA A 17 -15.87 -6.44 16.61
C ALA A 17 -16.10 -5.05 15.99
N LEU A 18 -15.78 -3.98 16.72
CA LEU A 18 -15.85 -2.61 16.22
C LEU A 18 -14.81 -2.38 15.11
N ILE A 19 -13.58 -2.82 15.31
CA ILE A 19 -12.52 -2.73 14.29
C ILE A 19 -12.89 -3.55 13.05
N GLU A 20 -13.33 -4.80 13.23
CA GLU A 20 -13.77 -5.67 12.13
C GLU A 20 -14.91 -5.04 11.33
N GLU A 21 -15.90 -4.43 12.01
CA GLU A 21 -17.03 -3.77 11.34
C GLU A 21 -16.58 -2.54 10.53
N MET A 22 -15.63 -1.78 11.05
CA MET A 22 -15.06 -0.63 10.33
C MET A 22 -14.27 -1.05 9.08
N LEU A 23 -13.62 -2.20 9.10
CA LEU A 23 -12.79 -2.70 8.00
C LEU A 23 -13.60 -3.31 6.84
N LYS A 24 -14.93 -3.56 7.02
CA LYS A 24 -15.79 -4.10 5.96
C LYS A 24 -16.02 -3.12 4.80
N GLU A 25 -15.90 -1.84 5.05
CA GLU A 25 -16.10 -0.79 4.04
C GLU A 25 -14.81 0.01 3.84
N ASP A 26 -14.52 0.34 2.58
CA ASP A 26 -13.35 1.19 2.23
C ASP A 26 -13.66 2.68 2.42
N ARG A 27 -14.35 3.01 3.53
CA ARG A 27 -14.66 4.39 3.91
C ARG A 27 -14.62 4.58 5.42
N ALA A 28 -14.31 5.79 5.83
CA ALA A 28 -14.39 6.18 7.24
C ALA A 28 -15.83 6.06 7.76
N THR A 29 -16.00 5.57 9.00
CA THR A 29 -17.28 5.21 9.59
C THR A 29 -17.58 6.09 10.79
N THR A 30 -18.87 6.42 11.03
CA THR A 30 -19.27 7.22 12.20
C THR A 30 -19.57 6.33 13.41
N ALA A 31 -19.50 6.90 14.62
CA ALA A 31 -19.93 6.21 15.83
C ALA A 31 -21.42 5.79 15.78
N ALA A 32 -22.26 6.55 15.07
CA ALA A 32 -23.69 6.23 14.92
C ALA A 32 -23.89 4.97 14.06
N ASP A 33 -23.16 4.86 12.94
CA ASP A 33 -23.20 3.66 12.09
C ASP A 33 -22.77 2.41 12.86
N LEU A 34 -21.70 2.52 13.65
CA LEU A 34 -21.19 1.42 14.48
C LEU A 34 -22.19 1.00 15.58
N CYS A 35 -22.88 1.96 16.19
CA CYS A 35 -23.96 1.65 17.15
C CYS A 35 -25.07 0.82 16.51
N GLN A 36 -25.50 1.21 15.30
CA GLN A 36 -26.57 0.54 14.58
C GLN A 36 -26.17 -0.87 14.12
N ARG A 37 -24.94 -1.02 13.60
CA ARG A 37 -24.48 -2.30 13.04
C ARG A 37 -24.14 -3.34 14.11
N LEU A 38 -23.61 -2.89 15.26
CA LEU A 38 -23.16 -3.79 16.33
C LEU A 38 -24.21 -4.01 17.43
N ASP A 39 -25.34 -3.31 17.37
CA ASP A 39 -26.38 -3.30 18.44
C ASP A 39 -25.77 -3.03 19.83
N VAL A 40 -24.87 -2.06 19.92
CA VAL A 40 -24.18 -1.67 21.15
C VAL A 40 -24.58 -0.25 21.54
N PRO A 41 -24.91 0.01 22.82
CA PRO A 41 -25.31 1.34 23.28
C PRO A 41 -24.28 2.43 22.97
N LYS A 42 -24.77 3.58 22.53
CA LYS A 42 -23.94 4.74 22.14
C LYS A 42 -22.85 5.12 23.16
N PRO A 43 -23.11 5.17 24.48
CA PRO A 43 -22.07 5.48 25.45
C PRO A 43 -20.90 4.45 25.45
N THR A 44 -21.24 3.18 25.23
CA THR A 44 -20.25 2.11 25.17
C THR A 44 -19.36 2.24 23.92
N ILE A 45 -19.96 2.50 22.76
CA ILE A 45 -19.23 2.72 21.50
C ILE A 45 -18.29 3.92 21.64
N HIS A 46 -18.76 5.06 22.14
CA HIS A 46 -17.92 6.24 22.33
C HIS A 46 -16.74 5.99 23.27
N ARG A 47 -16.96 5.24 24.35
CA ARG A 47 -15.89 4.89 25.28
C ARG A 47 -14.83 3.98 24.62
N ILE A 48 -15.28 2.99 23.84
CA ILE A 48 -14.36 2.09 23.11
C ILE A 48 -13.58 2.86 22.05
N ILE A 49 -14.25 3.68 21.23
CA ILE A 49 -13.60 4.52 20.22
C ILE A 49 -12.56 5.42 20.88
N GLY A 50 -12.89 6.12 21.97
CA GLY A 50 -11.94 6.98 22.68
C GLY A 50 -10.70 6.23 23.17
N GLN A 51 -10.86 5.01 23.68
CA GLN A 51 -9.72 4.18 24.08
C GLN A 51 -8.86 3.75 22.88
N LEU A 52 -9.50 3.33 21.78
CA LEU A 52 -8.79 2.93 20.55
C LEU A 52 -8.07 4.12 19.89
N GLU A 53 -8.65 5.31 19.94
CA GLU A 53 -8.05 6.56 19.44
C GLU A 53 -6.83 6.95 20.28
N GLN A 54 -6.94 6.92 21.62
CA GLN A 54 -5.81 7.19 22.53
C GLN A 54 -4.63 6.24 22.29
N GLU A 55 -4.91 4.99 21.97
CA GLU A 55 -3.91 3.96 21.68
C GLU A 55 -3.41 4.00 20.21
N GLY A 56 -3.90 4.92 19.38
CA GLY A 56 -3.53 5.03 17.97
C GLY A 56 -4.01 3.88 17.09
N LEU A 57 -4.96 3.07 17.59
CA LEU A 57 -5.59 1.99 16.82
C LEU A 57 -6.68 2.53 15.88
N LEU A 58 -7.33 3.61 16.27
CA LEU A 58 -8.21 4.41 15.41
C LEU A 58 -7.66 5.83 15.32
N GLN A 59 -8.04 6.53 14.26
CA GLN A 59 -7.82 7.96 14.09
C GLN A 59 -9.12 8.63 13.71
N LYS A 60 -9.29 9.86 14.19
CA LYS A 60 -10.42 10.71 13.84
C LYS A 60 -10.10 11.46 12.56
N GLU A 61 -11.04 11.50 11.63
CA GLU A 61 -10.90 12.23 10.38
C GLU A 61 -11.02 13.77 10.61
N PRO A 62 -10.52 14.60 9.67
CA PRO A 62 -10.55 16.06 9.79
C PRO A 62 -11.95 16.65 9.98
N ASP A 63 -13.01 15.96 9.54
CA ASP A 63 -14.40 16.39 9.71
C ASP A 63 -14.91 16.25 11.17
N GLY A 64 -14.11 15.61 12.03
CA GLY A 64 -14.41 15.42 13.44
C GLY A 64 -15.54 14.44 13.76
N ARG A 65 -16.07 13.72 12.76
CA ARG A 65 -17.22 12.79 12.90
C ARG A 65 -16.91 11.37 12.50
N HIS A 66 -16.06 11.20 11.48
CA HIS A 66 -15.68 9.90 10.98
C HIS A 66 -14.39 9.41 11.64
N PHE A 67 -14.23 8.08 11.66
CA PHE A 67 -13.06 7.37 12.18
C PHE A 67 -12.56 6.40 11.11
N SER A 68 -11.26 6.23 11.08
CA SER A 68 -10.56 5.29 10.21
C SER A 68 -9.50 4.50 11.00
N PRO A 69 -8.92 3.42 10.44
CA PRO A 69 -7.82 2.70 11.05
C PRO A 69 -6.63 3.60 11.35
N GLY A 70 -6.19 3.62 12.61
CA GLY A 70 -5.05 4.42 13.07
C GLY A 70 -3.69 3.83 12.66
N PRO A 71 -2.59 4.60 12.80
CA PRO A 71 -1.25 4.18 12.39
C PRO A 71 -0.79 2.89 13.07
N ARG A 72 -1.14 2.69 14.35
CA ARG A 72 -0.75 1.50 15.12
C ARG A 72 -1.45 0.25 14.59
N LEU A 73 -2.75 0.33 14.25
CA LEU A 73 -3.49 -0.79 13.68
C LEU A 73 -2.94 -1.17 12.31
N ARG A 74 -2.67 -0.18 11.44
CA ARG A 74 -2.05 -0.42 10.12
C ARG A 74 -0.69 -1.10 10.26
N LYS A 75 0.15 -0.64 11.20
CA LYS A 75 1.45 -1.26 11.47
C LYS A 75 1.33 -2.70 11.95
N MET A 76 0.34 -2.99 12.82
CA MET A 76 0.09 -4.37 13.28
C MET A 76 -0.37 -5.26 12.13
N ALA A 77 -1.30 -4.80 11.28
CA ALA A 77 -1.76 -5.55 10.12
C ALA A 77 -0.61 -5.87 9.15
N LEU A 78 0.21 -4.88 8.80
CA LEU A 78 1.41 -5.08 7.98
C LEU A 78 2.38 -6.07 8.64
N GLY A 79 2.55 -6.03 9.96
CA GLY A 79 3.40 -6.96 10.70
C GLY A 79 2.92 -8.41 10.63
N VAL A 80 1.62 -8.65 10.72
CA VAL A 80 1.02 -9.99 10.55
C VAL A 80 1.24 -10.49 9.12
N LEU A 81 0.92 -9.65 8.14
CA LEU A 81 1.08 -10.00 6.73
C LEU A 81 2.55 -10.23 6.32
N ALA A 82 3.50 -9.56 6.98
CA ALA A 82 4.93 -9.73 6.74
C ALA A 82 5.52 -11.03 7.34
N GLN A 83 4.75 -11.79 8.13
CA GLN A 83 5.24 -13.07 8.66
C GLN A 83 5.53 -14.06 7.52
N ARG A 84 6.67 -14.75 7.60
CA ARG A 84 7.15 -15.65 6.53
C ARG A 84 6.16 -16.77 6.20
N SER A 85 5.46 -17.31 7.18
CA SER A 85 4.46 -18.38 6.99
C SER A 85 3.24 -17.91 6.18
N VAL A 86 2.78 -16.68 6.41
CA VAL A 86 1.66 -16.06 5.70
C VAL A 86 2.10 -15.59 4.31
N GLY A 87 3.34 -15.11 4.19
CA GLY A 87 3.88 -14.54 2.96
C GLY A 87 4.51 -15.51 1.97
N ALA A 88 4.60 -16.82 2.30
CA ALA A 88 5.31 -17.78 1.47
C ALA A 88 4.84 -17.84 -0.01
N PRO A 89 3.53 -17.85 -0.33
CA PRO A 89 3.08 -17.91 -1.72
C PRO A 89 3.48 -16.66 -2.52
N ARG A 90 3.26 -15.45 -1.97
CA ARG A 90 3.61 -14.20 -2.66
C ARG A 90 5.13 -14.04 -2.81
N ARG A 91 5.90 -14.48 -1.79
CA ARG A 91 7.35 -14.47 -1.86
C ARG A 91 7.88 -15.40 -2.95
N ALA A 92 7.27 -16.57 -3.15
CA ALA A 92 7.63 -17.49 -4.22
C ALA A 92 7.43 -16.88 -5.62
N VAL A 93 6.32 -16.17 -5.83
CA VAL A 93 6.08 -15.43 -7.09
C VAL A 93 7.15 -14.35 -7.28
N LEU A 94 7.44 -13.57 -6.24
CA LEU A 94 8.43 -12.50 -6.32
C LEU A 94 9.86 -13.03 -6.52
N GLN A 95 10.20 -14.17 -5.89
CA GLN A 95 11.48 -14.83 -6.05
C GLN A 95 11.68 -15.28 -7.50
N LYS A 96 10.68 -15.94 -8.09
CA LYS A 96 10.72 -16.35 -9.49
C LYS A 96 10.87 -15.16 -10.44
N LEU A 97 10.17 -14.06 -10.15
CA LEU A 97 10.29 -12.81 -10.92
C LEU A 97 11.72 -12.25 -10.86
N ALA A 98 12.29 -12.17 -9.64
CA ALA A 98 13.65 -11.65 -9.45
C ALA A 98 14.72 -12.55 -10.12
N GLU A 99 14.53 -13.86 -10.10
CA GLU A 99 15.39 -14.82 -10.80
C GLU A 99 15.31 -14.64 -12.33
N GLU A 100 14.09 -14.48 -12.88
CA GLU A 100 13.86 -14.33 -14.32
C GLU A 100 14.45 -13.00 -14.86
N LEU A 101 14.32 -11.90 -14.08
CA LEU A 101 14.81 -10.59 -14.48
C LEU A 101 16.27 -10.34 -14.08
N GLY A 102 16.81 -11.11 -13.13
CA GLY A 102 18.15 -10.95 -12.58
C GLY A 102 18.32 -9.69 -11.71
N GLU A 103 17.23 -9.02 -11.33
CA GLU A 103 17.23 -7.75 -10.62
C GLU A 103 16.30 -7.76 -9.40
N THR A 104 16.46 -6.78 -8.52
CA THR A 104 15.67 -6.66 -7.30
C THR A 104 14.21 -6.38 -7.62
N CYS A 105 13.30 -7.18 -7.07
CA CYS A 105 11.87 -7.00 -7.20
C CYS A 105 11.21 -6.78 -5.84
N ASN A 106 10.11 -6.02 -5.82
CA ASN A 106 9.34 -5.80 -4.61
C ASN A 106 7.83 -5.70 -4.90
N ILE A 107 7.06 -5.90 -3.83
CA ILE A 107 5.64 -5.57 -3.75
C ILE A 107 5.53 -4.37 -2.84
N ALA A 108 4.80 -3.36 -3.26
CA ALA A 108 4.63 -2.12 -2.52
C ALA A 108 3.15 -1.78 -2.33
N LEU A 109 2.82 -1.19 -1.19
CA LEU A 109 1.48 -0.77 -0.79
C LEU A 109 1.46 0.74 -0.54
N LEU A 110 0.27 1.33 -0.69
CA LEU A 110 0.00 2.69 -0.27
C LEU A 110 -0.42 2.68 1.22
N ASP A 111 0.29 3.40 2.07
CA ASP A 111 -0.06 3.61 3.48
C ASP A 111 -0.03 5.11 3.83
N GLY A 112 -1.21 5.74 3.82
CA GLY A 112 -1.34 7.18 4.02
C GLY A 112 -0.65 7.96 2.89
N HIS A 113 0.35 8.78 3.23
CA HIS A 113 1.10 9.61 2.29
C HIS A 113 2.43 8.99 1.83
N GLU A 114 2.63 7.69 2.11
CA GLU A 114 3.88 7.01 1.82
C GLU A 114 3.66 5.68 1.12
N LEU A 115 4.67 5.26 0.37
CA LEU A 115 4.81 3.90 -0.13
C LEU A 115 5.44 3.03 0.96
N VAL A 116 4.95 1.81 1.14
CA VAL A 116 5.57 0.80 2.03
C VAL A 116 5.97 -0.40 1.21
N TYR A 117 7.24 -0.82 1.30
CA TYR A 117 7.68 -2.09 0.74
C TYR A 117 7.15 -3.24 1.59
N PHE A 118 6.20 -3.96 1.05
CA PHE A 118 5.50 -5.05 1.72
C PHE A 118 6.32 -6.36 1.66
N GLU A 119 6.85 -6.68 0.49
CA GLU A 119 7.74 -7.82 0.26
C GLU A 119 8.86 -7.40 -0.69
N ARG A 120 10.04 -7.98 -0.52
CA ARG A 120 11.21 -7.66 -1.34
C ARG A 120 12.11 -8.87 -1.52
N VAL A 121 12.55 -9.10 -2.74
CA VAL A 121 13.58 -10.07 -3.09
C VAL A 121 14.71 -9.33 -3.78
N GLU A 122 15.88 -9.35 -3.15
CA GLU A 122 17.06 -8.66 -3.66
C GLU A 122 17.84 -9.52 -4.64
N THR A 123 18.38 -8.88 -5.66
CA THR A 123 19.39 -9.51 -6.53
C THR A 123 20.68 -9.81 -5.76
N ASN A 124 21.42 -10.80 -6.23
CA ASN A 124 22.74 -11.15 -5.70
C ASN A 124 23.87 -10.23 -6.15
N TRP A 125 23.58 -9.21 -6.98
CA TRP A 125 24.59 -8.26 -7.42
C TRP A 125 25.12 -7.42 -6.25
N PRO A 126 26.46 -7.14 -6.20
CA PRO A 126 27.05 -6.30 -5.15
C PRO A 126 26.46 -4.88 -5.11
N VAL A 127 26.23 -4.28 -6.30
CA VAL A 127 25.68 -2.94 -6.44
C VAL A 127 24.14 -3.05 -6.48
N ARG A 128 23.50 -2.75 -5.36
CA ARG A 128 22.04 -2.71 -5.20
C ARG A 128 21.67 -1.78 -4.07
N ILE A 129 20.44 -1.26 -4.10
CA ILE A 129 19.85 -0.55 -2.96
C ILE A 129 19.35 -1.59 -1.97
N GLN A 130 19.83 -1.52 -0.74
CA GLN A 130 19.37 -2.37 0.37
C GLN A 130 18.25 -1.67 1.13
N LEU A 131 17.04 -2.20 1.01
CA LEU A 131 15.86 -1.79 1.75
C LEU A 131 15.14 -3.02 2.28
N HIS A 132 14.56 -2.90 3.47
CA HIS A 132 13.89 -4.02 4.10
C HIS A 132 12.37 -3.95 3.89
N PRO A 133 11.64 -5.07 3.95
CA PRO A 133 10.19 -5.04 4.11
C PRO A 133 9.80 -4.12 5.28
N GLY A 134 8.79 -3.27 5.07
CA GLY A 134 8.40 -2.20 5.99
C GLY A 134 9.09 -0.86 5.77
N SER A 135 10.10 -0.75 4.92
CA SER A 135 10.71 0.54 4.54
C SER A 135 9.69 1.42 3.86
N ARG A 136 9.68 2.70 4.23
CA ARG A 136 8.79 3.74 3.70
C ARG A 136 9.52 4.60 2.69
N MET A 137 8.82 4.95 1.61
CA MET A 137 9.38 5.73 0.50
C MET A 137 8.38 6.80 0.04
N PRO A 138 8.86 7.90 -0.56
CA PRO A 138 8.00 8.91 -1.15
C PRO A 138 7.15 8.36 -2.30
N LEU A 139 5.90 8.85 -2.42
CA LEU A 139 5.00 8.44 -3.49
C LEU A 139 5.37 9.06 -4.84
N HIS A 140 5.79 10.33 -4.85
CA HIS A 140 5.98 11.12 -6.06
C HIS A 140 7.24 10.77 -6.86
N SER A 141 8.25 10.20 -6.23
CA SER A 141 9.57 9.94 -6.83
C SER A 141 9.88 8.46 -7.06
N THR A 142 8.92 7.55 -6.80
CA THR A 142 9.09 6.12 -7.00
C THR A 142 8.12 5.58 -8.05
N ALA A 143 8.52 4.60 -8.87
CA ALA A 143 7.65 4.00 -9.87
C ALA A 143 6.37 3.43 -9.24
N ALA A 144 6.48 2.62 -8.18
CA ALA A 144 5.33 2.06 -7.49
C ALA A 144 4.45 3.12 -6.81
N GLY A 145 5.04 4.18 -6.25
CA GLY A 145 4.32 5.28 -5.64
C GLY A 145 3.49 6.08 -6.62
N LYS A 146 4.09 6.50 -7.74
CA LYS A 146 3.37 7.20 -8.81
C LYS A 146 2.25 6.32 -9.41
N LEU A 147 2.52 5.01 -9.59
CA LEU A 147 1.51 4.06 -10.07
C LEU A 147 0.29 4.00 -9.15
N LEU A 148 0.52 3.81 -7.85
CA LEU A 148 -0.57 3.72 -6.88
C LEU A 148 -1.36 5.04 -6.81
N LEU A 149 -0.67 6.19 -6.79
CA LEU A 149 -1.32 7.51 -6.86
C LEU A 149 -2.17 7.67 -8.11
N ALA A 150 -1.70 7.20 -9.26
CA ALA A 150 -2.40 7.31 -10.53
C ALA A 150 -3.71 6.51 -10.58
N LEU A 151 -3.74 5.35 -9.89
CA LEU A 151 -4.81 4.36 -10.01
C LEU A 151 -5.85 4.41 -8.88
N ILE A 152 -5.62 5.15 -7.79
CA ILE A 152 -6.65 5.38 -6.78
C ILE A 152 -7.72 6.36 -7.29
N PRO A 153 -8.95 6.33 -6.71
CA PRO A 153 -10.03 7.25 -7.09
C PRO A 153 -9.59 8.72 -7.06
N LEU A 154 -10.01 9.50 -8.05
CA LEU A 154 -9.56 10.88 -8.25
C LEU A 154 -9.72 11.77 -7.02
N HIS A 155 -10.81 11.61 -6.26
CA HIS A 155 -11.04 12.39 -5.04
C HIS A 155 -10.01 12.05 -3.94
N LYS A 156 -9.65 10.75 -3.77
CA LYS A 156 -8.60 10.31 -2.84
C LYS A 156 -7.23 10.83 -3.29
N ARG A 157 -6.93 10.73 -4.61
CA ARG A 157 -5.68 11.23 -5.20
C ARG A 157 -5.49 12.73 -4.93
N LYS A 158 -6.51 13.55 -5.19
CA LYS A 158 -6.46 15.00 -4.94
C LYS A 158 -6.22 15.33 -3.46
N ALA A 159 -6.90 14.62 -2.56
CA ALA A 159 -6.69 14.79 -1.11
C ALA A 159 -5.25 14.44 -0.69
N LEU A 160 -4.70 13.32 -1.18
CA LEU A 160 -3.32 12.93 -0.90
C LEU A 160 -2.33 13.94 -1.47
N LEU A 161 -2.47 14.33 -2.73
CA LEU A 161 -1.56 15.29 -3.38
C LEU A 161 -1.53 16.63 -2.65
N SER A 162 -2.65 17.11 -2.10
CA SER A 162 -2.67 18.40 -1.37
C SER A 162 -1.78 18.40 -0.13
N GLY A 163 -1.62 17.24 0.53
CA GLY A 163 -0.78 17.09 1.73
C GLY A 163 0.62 16.53 1.46
N LEU A 164 0.96 16.20 0.20
CA LEU A 164 2.22 15.56 -0.13
C LEU A 164 3.34 16.61 -0.27
N SER A 165 4.48 16.39 0.39
CA SER A 165 5.72 17.09 0.06
C SER A 165 6.33 16.51 -1.21
N LEU A 166 6.75 17.37 -2.13
CA LEU A 166 7.42 17.00 -3.38
C LEU A 166 8.92 17.33 -3.29
N ASP A 167 9.59 16.78 -2.28
CA ASP A 167 11.00 17.03 -2.04
C ASP A 167 11.87 16.50 -3.19
N ALA A 168 12.86 17.28 -3.63
CA ALA A 168 13.81 16.85 -4.64
C ALA A 168 14.80 15.84 -4.03
N HIS A 169 14.85 14.63 -4.58
CA HIS A 169 15.82 13.60 -4.21
C HIS A 169 16.99 13.55 -5.19
N THR A 170 16.70 13.86 -6.47
CA THR A 170 17.67 13.99 -7.54
C THR A 170 17.28 15.17 -8.43
N ARG A 171 18.10 15.48 -9.41
CA ARG A 171 17.76 16.47 -10.45
C ARG A 171 16.61 16.07 -11.36
N HIS A 172 16.22 14.79 -11.34
CA HIS A 172 15.15 14.22 -12.16
C HIS A 172 13.82 14.11 -11.41
N THR A 173 13.82 14.35 -10.09
CA THR A 173 12.61 14.28 -9.29
C THR A 173 11.57 15.30 -9.75
N ILE A 174 10.34 14.87 -9.96
CA ILE A 174 9.21 15.76 -10.27
C ILE A 174 8.81 16.48 -8.98
N THR A 175 9.08 17.78 -8.91
CA THR A 175 8.77 18.65 -7.74
C THR A 175 7.61 19.60 -7.98
N ASP A 176 7.14 19.70 -9.21
CA ASP A 176 5.99 20.51 -9.60
C ASP A 176 4.71 19.66 -9.61
N ARG A 177 3.64 20.17 -8.99
CA ARG A 177 2.36 19.43 -8.86
C ARG A 177 1.64 19.23 -10.18
N GLU A 178 1.66 20.22 -11.05
CA GLU A 178 1.00 20.14 -12.35
C GLU A 178 1.71 19.12 -13.24
N GLN A 179 3.03 19.12 -13.23
CA GLN A 179 3.83 18.11 -13.93
C GLN A 179 3.59 16.71 -13.37
N LEU A 180 3.49 16.57 -12.04
CA LEU A 180 3.17 15.29 -11.43
C LEU A 180 1.76 14.81 -11.83
N GLU A 181 0.75 15.67 -11.82
CA GLU A 181 -0.60 15.29 -12.25
C GLU A 181 -0.63 14.83 -13.71
N LEU A 182 0.06 15.52 -14.61
CA LEU A 182 0.19 15.11 -16.02
C LEU A 182 0.88 13.74 -16.16
N GLU A 183 1.90 13.48 -15.35
CA GLU A 183 2.57 12.17 -15.32
C GLU A 183 1.62 11.08 -14.80
N LEU A 184 0.87 11.35 -13.73
CA LEU A 184 -0.10 10.41 -13.18
C LEU A 184 -1.23 10.07 -14.16
N GLU A 185 -1.66 11.02 -15.00
CA GLU A 185 -2.64 10.77 -16.06
C GLU A 185 -2.10 9.80 -17.12
N LYS A 186 -0.85 9.97 -17.55
CA LYS A 186 -0.18 9.03 -18.49
C LYS A 186 -0.04 7.64 -17.87
N ILE A 187 0.33 7.57 -16.60
CA ILE A 187 0.45 6.31 -15.86
C ILE A 187 -0.90 5.61 -15.76
N ALA A 188 -1.97 6.34 -15.45
CA ALA A 188 -3.32 5.78 -15.38
C ALA A 188 -3.79 5.21 -16.72
N ALA A 189 -3.48 5.89 -17.82
CA ALA A 189 -3.84 5.43 -19.17
C ALA A 189 -3.09 4.15 -19.59
N ASN A 190 -1.81 4.03 -19.20
CA ASN A 190 -0.95 2.92 -19.60
C ASN A 190 -0.88 1.77 -18.57
N THR A 191 -1.37 2.00 -17.34
CA THR A 191 -1.25 1.08 -16.20
C THR A 191 0.20 0.61 -15.96
N LEU A 192 1.12 1.58 -16.04
CA LEU A 192 2.55 1.35 -16.02
C LEU A 192 3.26 2.62 -15.57
N SER A 193 4.20 2.51 -14.65
CA SER A 193 4.97 3.64 -14.14
C SER A 193 6.46 3.36 -14.19
N ILE A 194 7.23 4.42 -14.37
CA ILE A 194 8.69 4.40 -14.43
C ILE A 194 9.21 5.40 -13.40
N ASP A 195 10.26 5.04 -12.69
CA ASP A 195 11.17 5.93 -11.99
C ASP A 195 12.45 6.01 -12.82
N ASN A 196 12.69 7.16 -13.42
CA ASN A 196 13.87 7.42 -14.23
C ASN A 196 14.88 8.25 -13.44
N GLU A 197 15.57 7.61 -12.52
CA GLU A 197 16.53 8.27 -11.63
C GLU A 197 15.91 9.36 -10.74
N GLU A 198 14.59 9.28 -10.47
CA GLU A 198 13.87 10.29 -9.70
C GLU A 198 14.11 10.14 -8.19
N MET A 199 14.21 8.90 -7.69
CA MET A 199 14.48 8.63 -6.28
C MET A 199 15.97 8.50 -5.97
N PHE A 200 16.74 7.84 -6.84
CA PHE A 200 18.18 7.63 -6.70
C PHE A 200 18.89 7.80 -8.04
N GLU A 201 19.91 8.65 -8.08
CA GLU A 201 20.77 8.76 -9.28
C GLU A 201 21.41 7.42 -9.63
N GLY A 202 21.46 7.09 -10.91
CA GLY A 202 21.98 5.82 -11.41
C GLY A 202 21.06 4.61 -11.21
N MET A 203 19.81 4.81 -10.76
CA MET A 203 18.83 3.75 -10.58
C MET A 203 17.55 4.05 -11.36
N VAL A 204 17.01 3.02 -11.98
CA VAL A 204 15.72 3.05 -12.67
C VAL A 204 14.81 1.99 -12.10
N ALA A 205 13.52 2.25 -12.11
CA ALA A 205 12.52 1.29 -11.69
C ALA A 205 11.30 1.30 -12.62
N PHE A 206 10.62 0.17 -12.64
CA PHE A 206 9.44 -0.07 -13.44
C PHE A 206 8.38 -0.77 -12.59
N ALA A 207 7.14 -0.32 -12.63
CA ALA A 207 6.06 -0.86 -11.82
C ALA A 207 4.78 -1.11 -12.62
N VAL A 208 4.07 -2.17 -12.27
CA VAL A 208 2.73 -2.50 -12.76
C VAL A 208 1.79 -2.78 -11.58
N PRO A 209 0.45 -2.56 -11.74
CA PRO A 209 -0.50 -2.75 -10.66
C PRO A 209 -0.81 -4.23 -10.40
N VAL A 210 -1.13 -4.53 -9.14
CA VAL A 210 -1.79 -5.74 -8.70
C VAL A 210 -3.19 -5.36 -8.25
N TYR A 211 -4.19 -5.97 -8.88
CA TYR A 211 -5.60 -5.71 -8.60
C TYR A 211 -6.18 -6.80 -7.68
N ASP A 212 -7.27 -6.47 -7.00
CA ASP A 212 -8.11 -7.47 -6.35
C ASP A 212 -9.14 -8.08 -7.32
N GLU A 213 -10.01 -8.96 -6.78
CA GLU A 213 -11.07 -9.64 -7.55
C GLU A 213 -12.13 -8.67 -8.09
N VAL A 214 -12.29 -7.49 -7.49
CA VAL A 214 -13.25 -6.47 -7.93
C VAL A 214 -12.62 -5.39 -8.82
N GLY A 215 -11.34 -5.58 -9.21
CA GLY A 215 -10.63 -4.70 -10.11
C GLY A 215 -10.08 -3.42 -9.47
N GLN A 216 -9.99 -3.35 -8.14
CA GLN A 216 -9.34 -2.25 -7.45
C GLN A 216 -7.84 -2.51 -7.30
N VAL A 217 -7.02 -1.46 -7.46
CA VAL A 217 -5.58 -1.56 -7.22
C VAL A 217 -5.33 -1.72 -5.72
N ARG A 218 -4.59 -2.77 -5.35
CA ARG A 218 -4.20 -3.06 -3.95
C ARG A 218 -2.72 -2.90 -3.72
N ALA A 219 -1.91 -3.23 -4.72
CA ALA A 219 -0.47 -3.18 -4.61
C ALA A 219 0.16 -2.78 -5.94
N ALA A 220 1.44 -2.51 -5.92
CA ALA A 220 2.29 -2.46 -7.11
C ALA A 220 3.39 -3.52 -7.01
N VAL A 221 3.69 -4.21 -8.10
CA VAL A 221 4.91 -5.01 -8.23
C VAL A 221 5.90 -4.22 -9.07
N ALA A 222 7.13 -4.11 -8.58
CA ALA A 222 8.16 -3.31 -9.23
C ALA A 222 9.50 -4.05 -9.30
N VAL A 223 10.28 -3.69 -10.32
CA VAL A 223 11.68 -4.09 -10.50
C VAL A 223 12.56 -2.85 -10.48
N HIS A 224 13.75 -2.97 -9.89
CA HIS A 224 14.74 -1.92 -9.79
C HIS A 224 16.08 -2.39 -10.36
N ALA A 225 16.71 -1.56 -11.18
CA ALA A 225 18.00 -1.87 -11.77
C ALA A 225 18.91 -0.62 -11.82
N PRO A 226 20.22 -0.75 -11.64
CA PRO A 226 21.15 0.31 -11.98
C PRO A 226 21.13 0.60 -13.48
N THR A 227 21.15 1.89 -13.86
CA THR A 227 21.21 2.32 -15.27
C THR A 227 22.41 1.75 -16.01
N ALA A 228 23.52 1.51 -15.29
CA ALA A 228 24.72 0.89 -15.83
C ALA A 228 24.52 -0.57 -16.31
N ARG A 229 23.53 -1.31 -15.73
CA ARG A 229 23.20 -2.67 -16.18
C ARG A 229 22.01 -2.71 -17.13
N LYS A 230 21.02 -1.86 -16.87
CA LYS A 230 19.77 -1.82 -17.63
C LYS A 230 19.38 -0.37 -17.91
N PRO A 231 19.63 0.12 -19.12
CA PRO A 231 19.15 1.43 -19.54
C PRO A 231 17.61 1.42 -19.58
N LEU A 232 17.00 2.58 -19.36
CA LEU A 232 15.55 2.75 -19.29
C LEU A 232 14.80 2.12 -20.49
N ALA A 233 15.35 2.24 -21.70
CA ALA A 233 14.74 1.67 -22.90
C ALA A 233 14.53 0.14 -22.82
N SER A 234 15.40 -0.56 -22.11
CA SER A 234 15.31 -2.02 -21.93
C SER A 234 14.29 -2.44 -20.86
N LEU A 235 13.83 -1.51 -20.00
CA LEU A 235 12.84 -1.85 -18.95
C LEU A 235 11.48 -2.21 -19.54
N MET A 236 11.12 -1.65 -20.68
CA MET A 236 9.83 -1.92 -21.34
C MET A 236 9.72 -3.39 -21.79
N GLU A 237 10.85 -4.05 -22.06
CA GLU A 237 10.89 -5.48 -22.41
C GLU A 237 10.41 -6.37 -21.24
N TRP A 238 10.46 -5.87 -20.02
CA TRP A 238 10.03 -6.57 -18.80
C TRP A 238 8.53 -6.46 -18.50
N ALA A 239 7.81 -5.57 -19.21
CA ALA A 239 6.39 -5.34 -18.97
C ALA A 239 5.54 -6.63 -19.01
N PRO A 240 5.68 -7.54 -20.01
CA PRO A 240 4.91 -8.79 -20.01
C PRO A 240 5.22 -9.69 -18.81
N THR A 241 6.48 -9.77 -18.40
CA THR A 241 6.92 -10.59 -17.26
C THR A 241 6.39 -10.04 -15.93
N LEU A 242 6.46 -8.72 -15.72
CA LEU A 242 5.86 -8.10 -14.53
C LEU A 242 4.34 -8.28 -14.48
N ARG A 243 3.64 -8.07 -15.60
CA ARG A 243 2.18 -8.25 -15.67
C ARG A 243 1.76 -9.69 -15.39
N ARG A 244 2.52 -10.67 -15.85
CA ARG A 244 2.30 -12.09 -15.52
C ARG A 244 2.47 -12.35 -14.02
N ALA A 245 3.52 -11.79 -13.40
CA ALA A 245 3.74 -11.89 -11.96
C ALA A 245 2.62 -11.16 -11.17
N ALA A 246 2.18 -9.99 -11.62
CA ALA A 246 1.06 -9.25 -11.02
C ALA A 246 -0.24 -10.08 -11.03
N ALA A 247 -0.55 -10.78 -12.12
CA ALA A 247 -1.71 -11.67 -12.21
C ALA A 247 -1.60 -12.87 -11.24
N GLN A 248 -0.40 -13.42 -11.03
CA GLN A 248 -0.18 -14.47 -10.04
C GLN A 248 -0.30 -13.92 -8.60
N LEU A 249 0.18 -12.71 -8.36
CA LEU A 249 0.06 -12.03 -7.07
C LEU A 249 -1.38 -11.71 -6.71
N GLN A 250 -2.24 -11.39 -7.67
CA GLN A 250 -3.68 -11.18 -7.45
C GLN A 250 -4.35 -12.35 -6.72
N VAL A 251 -3.92 -13.58 -6.99
CA VAL A 251 -4.49 -14.79 -6.38
C VAL A 251 -3.95 -15.08 -4.98
N VAL A 252 -2.72 -14.64 -4.68
CA VAL A 252 -2.01 -15.01 -3.45
C VAL A 252 -1.77 -13.82 -2.51
N LEU A 253 -2.17 -12.63 -2.95
CA LEU A 253 -2.07 -11.41 -2.15
C LEU A 253 -3.38 -11.27 -1.36
N ASP A 254 -3.48 -11.90 -0.21
CA ASP A 254 -4.60 -11.76 0.73
C ASP A 254 -4.59 -10.34 1.34
N LEU A 255 -5.08 -9.33 0.60
CA LEU A 255 -5.15 -7.92 1.02
C LEU A 255 -6.58 -7.35 0.87
#